data_9abea1d1af977ac71a093bf783a4b077
#
_entry.id   9abea1d1af977ac71a093bf783a4b077
#
_cell.length_a   1.000
_cell.length_b   1.000
_cell.length_c   1.000
_cell.angle_alpha   90.00
_cell.angle_beta   90.00
_cell.angle_gamma   90.00
#
_symmetry.space_group_name_H-M   'P 1'
#
loop_
_entity.id
_entity.type
_entity.pdbx_description
1 polymer ?
#
loop_
_entity_poly.entity_id
_entity_poly.type
_entity_poly.pdbx_seq_one_letter_code
_entity_poly.pdbx_strand_id
1 'polypeptide(L)'
;MVLTNLQKDKFKQQLKHKLCTQNEIKKIIVFGSFLRSNDPNDIDVAIFQDSDESYLSLAMKYRKLTRDISKEIPLDIIPLKIDSSISSFFQEIEDGELIYEK
;
A
#
# COMPACT_ATOMS: atom_id res chain seq x y z
N MET A 1 14.57 -10.49 2.72
CA MET A 1 15.28 -9.25 3.11
C MET A 1 15.03 -8.97 4.58
N VAL A 2 16.09 -8.93 5.39
CA VAL A 2 15.94 -8.64 6.81
C VAL A 2 15.86 -7.14 7.01
N LEU A 3 14.79 -6.67 7.67
CA LEU A 3 14.53 -5.24 7.87
C LEU A 3 14.44 -4.90 9.34
N THR A 4 15.11 -3.82 9.73
CA THR A 4 14.92 -3.22 11.05
C THR A 4 13.62 -2.41 11.05
N ASN A 5 13.14 -2.05 12.24
CA ASN A 5 11.96 -1.19 12.36
C ASN A 5 12.20 0.17 11.68
N LEU A 6 13.40 0.70 11.78
CA LEU A 6 13.75 1.95 11.13
C LEU A 6 13.64 1.84 9.60
N GLN A 7 14.12 0.75 9.04
CA GLN A 7 14.03 0.51 7.60
C GLN A 7 12.58 0.36 7.15
N LYS A 8 11.76 -0.34 7.93
CA LYS A 8 10.32 -0.48 7.65
C LYS A 8 9.63 0.88 7.66
N ASP A 9 9.92 1.72 8.65
CA ASP A 9 9.36 3.06 8.74
C ASP A 9 9.75 3.91 7.54
N LYS A 10 10.98 3.75 7.07
CA LYS A 10 11.45 4.46 5.88
C LYS A 10 10.66 4.08 4.64
N PHE A 11 10.39 2.79 4.44
CA PHE A 11 9.56 2.33 3.32
C PHE A 11 8.15 2.88 3.41
N LYS A 12 7.56 2.91 4.61
CA LYS A 12 6.23 3.46 4.82
C LYS A 12 6.18 4.94 4.46
N GLN A 13 7.18 5.70 4.86
CA GLN A 13 7.26 7.13 4.54
C GLN A 13 7.42 7.36 3.05
N GLN A 14 8.23 6.55 2.38
CA GLN A 14 8.41 6.63 0.94
C GLN A 14 7.11 6.35 0.20
N LEU A 15 6.39 5.30 0.61
CA LEU A 15 5.09 4.96 0.03
C LEU A 15 4.10 6.11 0.17
N LYS A 16 3.99 6.65 1.37
CA LYS A 16 3.11 7.78 1.64
C LYS A 16 3.48 8.97 0.75
N HIS A 17 4.77 9.30 0.71
CA HIS A 17 5.25 10.46 -0.05
C HIS A 17 4.94 10.34 -1.54
N LYS A 18 5.15 9.15 -2.11
CA LYS A 18 4.93 8.93 -3.55
C LYS A 18 3.46 8.89 -3.92
N LEU A 19 2.61 8.40 -3.04
CA LEU A 19 1.20 8.17 -3.35
C LEU A 19 0.27 9.32 -2.94
N CYS A 20 0.62 10.09 -1.92
CA CYS A 20 -0.26 11.14 -1.41
C CYS A 20 -0.44 12.30 -2.39
N THR A 21 0.35 12.34 -3.47
CA THR A 21 0.19 13.34 -4.53
C THR A 21 -1.09 13.12 -5.36
N GLN A 22 -1.70 11.95 -5.28
CA GLN A 22 -2.90 11.62 -6.04
C GLN A 22 -4.14 11.99 -5.24
N ASN A 23 -4.94 12.92 -5.78
CA ASN A 23 -6.11 13.47 -5.06
C ASN A 23 -7.18 12.43 -4.78
N GLU A 24 -7.30 11.41 -5.62
CA GLU A 24 -8.31 10.36 -5.44
C GLU A 24 -8.01 9.43 -4.27
N ILE A 25 -6.75 9.37 -3.81
CA ILE A 25 -6.36 8.48 -2.71
C ILE A 25 -6.85 9.06 -1.40
N LYS A 26 -7.63 8.26 -0.65
CA LYS A 26 -8.21 8.67 0.63
C LYS A 26 -7.54 7.99 1.81
N LYS A 27 -7.00 6.78 1.60
CA LYS A 27 -6.43 6.00 2.70
C LYS A 27 -5.43 5.01 2.14
N ILE A 28 -4.32 4.81 2.84
CA ILE A 28 -3.30 3.82 2.48
C ILE A 28 -3.04 2.96 3.70
N ILE A 29 -3.17 1.64 3.55
CA ILE A 29 -2.93 0.67 4.62
C ILE A 29 -1.88 -0.33 4.15
N VAL A 30 -0.83 -0.51 4.95
CA VAL A 30 0.16 -1.56 4.77
C VAL A 30 -0.27 -2.75 5.62
N PHE A 31 -0.23 -3.96 5.06
CA PHE A 31 -0.67 -5.15 5.78
C PHE A 31 0.19 -6.35 5.42
N GLY A 32 -0.13 -7.51 6.01
CA GLY A 32 0.54 -8.76 5.70
C GLY A 32 1.87 -8.94 6.42
N SER A 33 2.73 -9.79 5.86
CA SER A 33 3.97 -10.22 6.51
C SER A 33 4.96 -9.08 6.75
N PHE A 34 4.89 -8.01 5.98
CA PHE A 34 5.78 -6.85 6.16
C PHE A 34 5.69 -6.29 7.59
N LEU A 35 4.50 -6.32 8.18
CA LEU A 35 4.31 -5.79 9.54
C LEU A 35 4.76 -6.77 10.63
N ARG A 36 4.67 -8.07 10.35
CA ARG A 36 4.85 -9.11 11.38
C ARG A 36 6.21 -9.79 11.33
N SER A 37 6.82 -9.85 10.16
CA SER A 37 8.09 -10.53 9.98
C SER A 37 9.23 -9.52 9.90
N ASN A 38 10.41 -9.86 10.45
CA ASN A 38 11.61 -9.05 10.23
C ASN A 38 12.33 -9.44 8.94
N ASP A 39 11.81 -10.43 8.21
CA ASP A 39 12.38 -10.86 6.92
C ASP A 39 11.25 -10.98 5.88
N PRO A 40 10.53 -9.88 5.59
CA PRO A 40 9.44 -9.93 4.64
C PRO A 40 9.95 -10.04 3.20
N ASN A 41 9.19 -10.75 2.35
CA ASN A 41 9.51 -10.88 0.93
C ASN A 41 8.92 -9.75 0.09
N ASP A 42 7.85 -9.12 0.56
CA ASP A 42 7.15 -8.07 -0.17
C ASP A 42 6.40 -7.16 0.81
N ILE A 43 5.85 -6.07 0.26
CA ILE A 43 4.98 -5.17 1.01
C ILE A 43 3.60 -5.21 0.37
N ASP A 44 2.58 -5.59 1.14
CA ASP A 44 1.18 -5.56 0.71
C ASP A 44 0.58 -4.19 1.05
N VAL A 45 0.06 -3.49 0.04
CA VAL A 45 -0.43 -2.13 0.18
C VAL A 45 -1.85 -2.02 -0.37
N ALA A 46 -2.80 -1.67 0.48
CA ALA A 46 -4.17 -1.39 0.07
C ALA A 46 -4.33 0.12 -0.09
N ILE A 47 -4.82 0.55 -1.25
CA ILE A 47 -5.02 1.96 -1.55
C ILE A 47 -6.50 2.20 -1.78
N PHE A 48 -7.15 2.87 -0.83
CA PHE A 48 -8.56 3.25 -0.92
C PHE A 48 -8.66 4.57 -1.67
N GLN A 49 -9.47 4.60 -2.73
CA GLN A 49 -9.58 5.74 -3.61
C GLN A 49 -11.03 5.93 -4.07
N ASP A 50 -11.36 7.12 -4.58
CA ASP A 50 -12.71 7.48 -5.00
C ASP A 50 -12.83 7.78 -6.50
N SER A 51 -11.86 7.35 -7.29
CA SER A 51 -11.87 7.55 -8.73
C SER A 51 -12.76 6.53 -9.44
N ASP A 52 -13.24 6.88 -10.64
CA ASP A 52 -13.98 5.97 -11.51
C ASP A 52 -13.07 5.20 -12.48
N GLU A 53 -11.77 5.36 -12.37
CA GLU A 53 -10.83 4.63 -13.22
C GLU A 53 -10.87 3.14 -12.92
N SER A 54 -10.52 2.35 -13.94
CA SER A 54 -10.50 0.90 -13.80
C SER A 54 -9.41 0.44 -12.83
N TYR A 55 -9.58 -0.76 -12.28
CA TYR A 55 -8.59 -1.36 -11.39
C TYR A 55 -7.21 -1.40 -12.07
N LEU A 56 -7.16 -1.85 -13.32
CA LEU A 56 -5.89 -2.00 -14.04
C LEU A 56 -5.21 -0.64 -14.23
N SER A 57 -5.98 0.37 -14.62
CA SER A 57 -5.45 1.72 -14.81
C SER A 57 -4.85 2.27 -13.52
N LEU A 58 -5.55 2.12 -12.41
CA LEU A 58 -5.07 2.58 -11.11
C LEU A 58 -3.85 1.79 -10.65
N ALA A 59 -3.88 0.47 -10.80
CA ALA A 59 -2.76 -0.37 -10.39
C ALA A 59 -1.49 0.01 -11.14
N MET A 60 -1.59 0.23 -12.44
CA MET A 60 -0.44 0.62 -13.26
C MET A 60 0.08 2.00 -12.87
N LYS A 61 -0.81 2.94 -12.59
CA LYS A 61 -0.42 4.29 -12.15
C LYS A 61 0.33 4.25 -10.83
N TYR A 62 -0.19 3.53 -9.86
CA TYR A 62 0.42 3.46 -8.54
C TYR A 62 1.74 2.69 -8.57
N ARG A 63 1.83 1.64 -9.37
CA ARG A 63 3.09 0.90 -9.56
C ARG A 63 4.16 1.80 -10.17
N LYS A 64 3.79 2.63 -11.13
CA LYS A 64 4.71 3.57 -11.76
C LYS A 64 5.24 4.58 -10.75
N LEU A 65 4.36 5.12 -9.90
CA LEU A 65 4.75 6.10 -8.88
C LEU A 65 5.69 5.51 -7.83
N THR A 66 5.59 4.22 -7.57
CA THR A 66 6.36 3.55 -6.53
C THR A 66 7.48 2.66 -7.07
N ARG A 67 7.84 2.84 -8.34
CA ARG A 67 8.83 1.97 -9.00
C ARG A 67 10.16 1.93 -8.27
N ASP A 68 10.63 3.06 -7.76
CA ASP A 68 11.92 3.11 -7.06
C ASP A 68 11.90 2.24 -5.80
N ILE A 69 10.76 2.21 -5.11
CA ILE A 69 10.61 1.37 -3.92
C ILE A 69 10.60 -0.10 -4.32
N SER A 70 9.90 -0.45 -5.41
CA SER A 70 9.79 -1.83 -5.84
C SER A 70 11.10 -2.42 -6.35
N LYS A 71 12.09 -1.58 -6.64
CA LYS A 71 13.44 -2.06 -6.97
C LYS A 71 14.17 -2.60 -5.75
N GLU A 72 13.80 -2.13 -4.56
CA GLU A 72 14.43 -2.57 -3.32
C GLU A 72 13.66 -3.71 -2.67
N ILE A 73 12.33 -3.67 -2.72
CA ILE A 73 11.47 -4.72 -2.19
C ILE A 73 10.20 -4.77 -3.05
N PRO A 74 9.74 -5.95 -3.46
CA PRO A 74 8.51 -6.06 -4.25
C PRO A 74 7.30 -5.45 -3.55
N LEU A 75 6.45 -4.79 -4.33
CA LEU A 75 5.21 -4.19 -3.84
C LEU A 75 4.01 -4.90 -4.44
N ASP A 76 3.05 -5.25 -3.60
CA ASP A 76 1.77 -5.80 -4.03
C ASP A 76 0.71 -4.74 -3.77
N ILE A 77 0.35 -4.00 -4.82
CA ILE A 77 -0.53 -2.84 -4.71
C ILE A 77 -1.94 -3.22 -5.11
N ILE A 78 -2.89 -2.95 -4.22
CA ILE A 78 -4.29 -3.31 -4.38
C ILE A 78 -5.15 -2.05 -4.29
N PRO A 79 -5.57 -1.46 -5.44
CA PRO A 79 -6.51 -0.34 -5.42
C PRO A 79 -7.91 -0.81 -5.06
N LEU A 80 -8.58 -0.09 -4.16
CA LEU A 80 -9.92 -0.42 -3.71
C LEU A 80 -10.78 0.84 -3.70
N LYS A 81 -12.08 0.69 -3.96
CA LYS A 81 -13.02 1.80 -3.79
C LYS A 81 -13.18 2.11 -2.32
N ILE A 82 -13.29 3.39 -1.99
CA ILE A 82 -13.38 3.84 -0.59
C ILE A 82 -14.59 3.26 0.13
N ASP A 83 -15.66 2.98 -0.60
CA ASP A 83 -16.91 2.46 -0.05
C ASP A 83 -17.09 0.96 -0.28
N SER A 84 -16.01 0.25 -0.67
CA SER A 84 -16.09 -1.18 -0.89
C SER A 84 -16.44 -1.91 0.39
N SER A 85 -17.53 -2.62 0.37
CA SER A 85 -17.90 -3.53 1.45
C SER A 85 -17.36 -4.91 1.11
N ILE A 86 -16.58 -5.51 2.01
CA ILE A 86 -15.73 -6.57 1.58
C ILE A 86 -15.73 -7.81 2.40
N SER A 87 -15.40 -8.85 1.76
CA SER A 87 -15.19 -10.24 2.07
C SER A 87 -14.06 -10.48 3.08
N SER A 88 -13.66 -11.72 3.26
CA SER A 88 -12.59 -12.17 4.15
C SER A 88 -11.25 -11.44 3.98
N PHE A 89 -11.00 -10.90 2.79
CA PHE A 89 -9.81 -10.15 2.48
C PHE A 89 -9.70 -8.86 3.29
N PHE A 90 -10.84 -8.27 3.61
CA PHE A 90 -10.92 -7.00 4.36
C PHE A 90 -10.37 -7.13 5.78
N GLN A 91 -10.49 -8.32 6.38
CA GLN A 91 -9.99 -8.53 7.74
C GLN A 91 -8.47 -8.36 7.81
N GLU A 92 -7.73 -8.86 6.83
CA GLU A 92 -6.29 -8.68 6.79
C GLU A 92 -5.91 -7.21 6.66
N ILE A 93 -6.69 -6.46 5.88
CA ILE A 93 -6.46 -5.03 5.70
C ILE A 93 -6.77 -4.28 6.99
N GLU A 94 -7.83 -4.65 7.70
CA GLU A 94 -8.16 -4.02 8.99
C GLU A 94 -7.09 -4.24 10.03
N ASP A 95 -6.41 -5.38 9.99
CA ASP A 95 -5.31 -5.70 10.90
C ASP A 95 -4.01 -5.01 10.48
N GLY A 96 -4.03 -4.29 9.38
CA GLY A 96 -2.87 -3.59 8.87
C GLY A 96 -2.61 -2.26 9.56
N GLU A 97 -1.60 -1.57 9.09
CA GLU A 97 -1.21 -0.26 9.62
C GLU A 97 -1.63 0.85 8.66
N LEU A 98 -2.42 1.80 9.17
CA LEU A 98 -2.80 2.99 8.42
C LEU A 98 -1.58 3.92 8.33
N ILE A 99 -1.10 4.18 7.12
CA ILE A 99 0.05 5.07 6.92
C ILE A 99 -0.34 6.43 6.35
N TYR A 100 -1.55 6.54 5.79
CA TYR A 100 -2.04 7.80 5.25
C TYR A 100 -3.57 7.82 5.26
N GLU A 101 -4.15 8.95 5.65
CA GLU A 101 -5.58 9.19 5.58
C GLU A 101 -5.80 10.67 5.29
N LYS A 102 -6.58 10.90 4.23
CA LYS A 102 -6.87 12.27 3.81
C LYS A 102 -8.03 12.87 4.60
#